data_9dafa65e1df21459b7267780c0c3fe79
#
_entry.id   9dafa65e1df21459b7267780c0c3fe79
#
_cell.length_a   1.000
_cell.length_b   1.000
_cell.length_c   1.000
_cell.angle_alpha   90.00
_cell.angle_beta   90.00
_cell.angle_gamma   90.00
#
_symmetry.space_group_name_H-M   'P 1'
#
loop_
_entity.id
_entity.type
_entity.pdbx_description
1 polymer ?
#
loop_
_entity_poly.entity_id
_entity_poly.type
_entity_poly.pdbx_seq_one_letter_code
_entity_poly.pdbx_strand_id
1 'polypeptide(L)'
;MGCGSALPTTRHFATSQVVNLREKLFMIDCGEGAQMQLRRSRLKFSRLNHIFISHLHGDHCFGLLGLISTFGLLGRTADLHIHSPRGLEELFAPMLAFFCKTLTYKVFFHEFETKEPMLIYDDRSVTVPKIRPCLRSRRFSRPCQKDGSCRRHIRPSESSVPRN
;
A
#
# COMPACT_ATOMS: atom_id res chain seq x y z
N MET A 1 3.54 -1.45 8.70
CA MET A 1 4.45 -2.56 8.41
C MET A 1 5.75 -2.06 7.79
N GLY A 2 5.69 -1.15 6.85
CA GLY A 2 6.85 -0.45 6.28
C GLY A 2 6.53 1.02 6.06
N CYS A 3 7.51 1.90 6.25
CA CYS A 3 7.41 3.35 6.06
C CYS A 3 8.65 3.92 5.35
N GLY A 4 9.51 3.05 4.82
CA GLY A 4 10.67 3.44 4.02
C GLY A 4 10.24 3.95 2.66
N SER A 5 10.98 4.92 2.12
CA SER A 5 10.87 5.37 0.74
C SER A 5 11.70 4.47 -0.20
N ALA A 6 11.88 4.89 -1.44
CA ALA A 6 12.48 4.11 -2.52
C ALA A 6 13.82 3.40 -2.20
N LEU A 7 14.65 3.97 -1.32
CA LEU A 7 15.93 3.35 -0.95
C LEU A 7 15.73 2.32 0.18
N PRO A 8 15.96 1.02 -0.08
CA PRO A 8 15.92 0.01 0.97
C PRO A 8 16.97 0.26 2.04
N THR A 9 16.62 0.05 3.29
CA THR A 9 17.56 0.14 4.41
C THR A 9 17.48 -1.11 5.27
N THR A 10 18.51 -1.39 6.05
CA THR A 10 18.53 -2.54 6.97
C THR A 10 17.57 -2.38 8.17
N ARG A 11 17.09 -1.15 8.42
CA ARG A 11 16.25 -0.82 9.58
C ARG A 11 14.78 -0.57 9.22
N HIS A 12 14.50 -0.17 7.99
CA HIS A 12 13.15 0.21 7.55
C HIS A 12 12.77 -0.56 6.29
N PHE A 13 11.59 -1.13 6.29
CA PHE A 13 11.03 -1.80 5.14
C PHE A 13 10.32 -0.78 4.22
N ALA A 14 10.23 -1.12 2.94
CA ALA A 14 9.50 -0.35 1.96
C ALA A 14 8.02 -0.18 2.33
N THR A 15 7.35 0.78 1.69
CA THR A 15 6.00 1.20 2.05
C THR A 15 5.01 0.03 2.03
N SER A 16 4.38 -0.21 3.16
CA SER A 16 3.29 -1.18 3.29
C SER A 16 2.52 -0.93 4.59
N GLN A 17 1.21 -0.74 4.50
CA GLN A 17 0.34 -0.49 5.64
C GLN A 17 -0.79 -1.52 5.66
N VAL A 18 -1.23 -1.93 6.84
CA VAL A 18 -2.41 -2.79 6.99
C VAL A 18 -3.40 -2.12 7.92
N VAL A 19 -4.62 -2.00 7.44
CA VAL A 19 -5.76 -1.50 8.19
C VAL A 19 -6.64 -2.68 8.57
N ASN A 20 -6.96 -2.80 9.86
CA ASN A 20 -7.90 -3.80 10.37
C ASN A 20 -9.23 -3.13 10.70
N LEU A 21 -10.26 -3.50 9.98
CA LEU A 21 -11.62 -3.00 10.21
C LEU A 21 -12.58 -4.18 10.39
N ARG A 22 -13.08 -4.34 11.61
CA ARG A 22 -14.04 -5.41 11.94
C ARG A 22 -13.58 -6.79 11.43
N GLU A 23 -12.32 -7.12 11.73
CA GLU A 23 -11.71 -8.39 11.35
C GLU A 23 -11.40 -8.56 9.83
N LYS A 24 -11.72 -7.59 8.98
CA LYS A 24 -11.25 -7.51 7.58
C LYS A 24 -9.93 -6.76 7.54
N LEU A 25 -8.97 -7.33 6.84
CA LEU A 25 -7.67 -6.68 6.62
C LEU A 25 -7.62 -6.09 5.22
N PHE A 26 -7.18 -4.85 5.15
CA PHE A 26 -6.91 -4.14 3.91
C PHE A 26 -5.44 -3.74 3.89
N MET A 27 -4.75 -3.98 2.80
CA MET A 27 -3.36 -3.56 2.65
C MET A 27 -3.28 -2.36 1.71
N ILE A 28 -2.51 -1.36 2.10
CA ILE A 28 -2.19 -0.19 1.27
C ILE A 28 -0.71 -0.25 0.99
N ASP A 29 -0.38 -0.35 -0.28
CA ASP A 29 0.95 -0.62 -0.83
C ASP A 29 1.56 -1.95 -0.34
N CYS A 30 2.36 -2.55 -1.18
CA CYS A 30 3.01 -3.82 -0.92
C CYS A 30 4.47 -3.76 -1.39
N GLY A 31 5.27 -2.99 -0.70
CA GLY A 31 6.69 -2.88 -0.97
C GLY A 31 7.46 -4.15 -0.60
N GLU A 32 8.72 -4.19 -0.97
CA GLU A 32 9.60 -5.33 -0.72
C GLU A 32 9.64 -5.71 0.77
N GLY A 33 9.57 -7.01 1.06
CA GLY A 33 9.56 -7.53 2.42
C GLY A 33 8.21 -7.45 3.16
N ALA A 34 7.15 -6.93 2.54
CA ALA A 34 5.81 -6.82 3.13
C ALA A 34 5.30 -8.16 3.65
N GLN A 35 5.53 -9.27 2.94
CA GLN A 35 5.16 -10.61 3.38
C GLN A 35 5.80 -11.02 4.72
N MET A 36 7.08 -10.66 4.92
CA MET A 36 7.78 -10.98 6.17
C MET A 36 7.26 -10.15 7.34
N GLN A 37 6.96 -8.87 7.08
CA GLN A 37 6.38 -7.98 8.08
C GLN A 37 4.96 -8.42 8.47
N LEU A 38 4.17 -8.84 7.50
CA LEU A 38 2.83 -9.37 7.76
C LEU A 38 2.89 -10.63 8.63
N ARG A 39 3.84 -11.53 8.37
CA ARG A 39 4.07 -12.71 9.21
C ARG A 39 4.52 -12.35 10.63
N ARG A 40 5.43 -11.39 10.78
CA ARG A 40 5.90 -10.90 12.09
C ARG A 40 4.78 -10.27 12.91
N SER A 41 3.84 -9.58 12.26
CA SER A 41 2.69 -8.97 12.92
C SER A 41 1.63 -9.97 13.41
N ARG A 42 1.77 -11.25 13.08
CA ARG A 42 0.82 -12.34 13.42
C ARG A 42 -0.62 -12.08 12.96
N LEU A 43 -0.81 -11.23 11.95
CA LEU A 43 -2.11 -11.01 11.35
C LEU A 43 -2.55 -12.24 10.56
N LYS A 44 -3.86 -12.53 10.57
CA LYS A 44 -4.42 -13.67 9.83
C LYS A 44 -4.48 -13.35 8.33
N PHE A 45 -3.61 -13.96 7.53
CA PHE A 45 -3.55 -13.78 6.07
C PHE A 45 -4.88 -14.02 5.36
N SER A 46 -5.66 -15.00 5.85
CA SER A 46 -6.97 -15.32 5.27
C SER A 46 -7.99 -14.18 5.31
N ARG A 47 -7.74 -13.16 6.12
CA ARG A 47 -8.59 -11.98 6.25
C ARG A 47 -8.17 -10.82 5.33
N LEU A 48 -7.00 -10.93 4.68
CA LEU A 48 -6.49 -9.93 3.74
C LEU A 48 -6.95 -10.30 2.32
N ASN A 49 -8.06 -9.73 1.88
CA ASN A 49 -8.63 -10.00 0.57
C ASN A 49 -8.44 -8.84 -0.42
N HIS A 50 -8.09 -7.66 0.05
CA HIS A 50 -7.95 -6.48 -0.78
C HIS A 50 -6.60 -5.80 -0.53
N ILE A 51 -5.89 -5.51 -1.62
CA ILE A 51 -4.64 -4.74 -1.64
C ILE A 51 -4.85 -3.54 -2.55
N PHE A 52 -4.48 -2.36 -2.08
CA PHE A 52 -4.60 -1.11 -2.81
C PHE A 52 -3.20 -0.57 -3.09
N ILE A 53 -2.84 -0.45 -4.36
CA ILE A 53 -1.55 0.11 -4.80
C ILE A 53 -1.75 1.57 -5.15
N SER A 54 -1.07 2.45 -4.45
CA SER A 54 -1.21 3.89 -4.64
C SER A 54 -0.63 4.37 -5.97
N HIS A 55 0.52 3.83 -6.35
CA HIS A 55 1.20 4.10 -7.62
C HIS A 55 2.24 3.01 -7.95
N LEU A 56 2.68 2.97 -9.23
CA LEU A 56 3.50 1.88 -9.76
C LEU A 56 5.01 2.09 -9.58
N HIS A 57 5.47 2.65 -8.46
CA HIS A 57 6.88 2.61 -8.11
C HIS A 57 7.21 1.30 -7.38
N GLY A 58 8.44 0.80 -7.55
CA GLY A 58 8.84 -0.51 -7.03
C GLY A 58 8.70 -0.64 -5.51
N ASP A 59 9.01 0.40 -4.76
CA ASP A 59 8.88 0.45 -3.30
C ASP A 59 7.42 0.35 -2.81
N HIS A 60 6.43 0.44 -3.72
CA HIS A 60 5.01 0.27 -3.44
C HIS A 60 4.43 -1.05 -3.95
N CYS A 61 5.08 -1.78 -4.86
CA CYS A 61 4.49 -2.96 -5.48
C CYS A 61 5.41 -4.19 -5.58
N PHE A 62 6.74 -4.08 -5.41
CA PHE A 62 7.65 -5.22 -5.59
C PHE A 62 7.44 -6.37 -4.62
N GLY A 63 6.80 -6.14 -3.49
CA GLY A 63 6.44 -7.20 -2.54
C GLY A 63 5.26 -8.08 -2.97
N LEU A 64 4.49 -7.68 -3.99
CA LEU A 64 3.27 -8.39 -4.41
C LEU A 64 3.54 -9.83 -4.83
N LEU A 65 4.52 -10.06 -5.68
CA LEU A 65 4.82 -11.42 -6.17
C LEU A 65 5.16 -12.37 -5.02
N GLY A 66 6.03 -11.92 -4.11
CA GLY A 66 6.40 -12.69 -2.94
C GLY A 66 5.23 -12.93 -1.98
N LEU A 67 4.37 -11.93 -1.79
CA LEU A 67 3.18 -12.05 -0.95
C LEU A 67 2.18 -13.05 -1.54
N ILE A 68 1.88 -12.96 -2.83
CA ILE A 68 0.95 -13.84 -3.55
C ILE A 68 1.46 -15.29 -3.49
N SER A 69 2.74 -15.52 -3.79
CA SER A 69 3.36 -16.83 -3.68
C SER A 69 3.28 -17.39 -2.25
N THR A 70 3.57 -16.57 -1.25
CA THR A 70 3.49 -16.96 0.16
C THR A 70 2.07 -17.36 0.56
N PHE A 71 1.05 -16.65 0.07
CA PHE A 71 -0.35 -17.00 0.30
C PHE A 71 -0.70 -18.37 -0.27
N GLY A 72 -0.21 -18.69 -1.48
CA GLY A 72 -0.38 -20.02 -2.07
C GLY A 72 0.26 -21.11 -1.22
N LEU A 73 1.50 -20.92 -0.78
CA LEU A 73 2.22 -21.86 0.08
C LEU A 73 1.56 -22.08 1.45
N LEU A 74 0.82 -21.08 1.94
CA LEU A 74 0.06 -21.17 3.20
C LEU A 74 -1.35 -21.73 3.01
N GLY A 75 -1.69 -22.23 1.82
CA GLY A 75 -2.97 -22.89 1.55
C GLY A 75 -4.16 -21.94 1.48
N ARG A 76 -3.95 -20.67 1.05
CA ARG A 76 -5.05 -19.73 0.83
C ARG A 76 -6.01 -20.26 -0.22
N THR A 77 -7.29 -20.18 0.05
CA THR A 77 -8.37 -20.54 -0.90
C THR A 77 -9.26 -19.37 -1.30
N ALA A 78 -9.27 -18.31 -0.49
CA ALA A 78 -10.05 -17.10 -0.78
C ALA A 78 -9.37 -16.26 -1.85
N ASP A 79 -10.14 -15.72 -2.78
CA ASP A 79 -9.65 -14.87 -3.84
C ASP A 79 -8.98 -13.59 -3.31
N LEU A 80 -8.04 -13.06 -4.08
CA LEU A 80 -7.31 -11.83 -3.77
C LEU A 80 -7.61 -10.77 -4.82
N HIS A 81 -8.02 -9.60 -4.36
CA HIS A 81 -8.34 -8.44 -5.20
C HIS A 81 -7.25 -7.38 -5.05
N ILE A 82 -6.63 -6.99 -6.15
CA ILE A 82 -5.59 -5.97 -6.21
C ILE A 82 -6.14 -4.77 -6.97
N HIS A 83 -6.27 -3.64 -6.28
CA HIS A 83 -6.74 -2.39 -6.84
C HIS A 83 -5.53 -1.51 -7.14
N SER A 84 -5.34 -1.09 -8.40
CA SER A 84 -4.12 -0.41 -8.81
C SER A 84 -4.35 0.60 -9.93
N PRO A 85 -3.44 1.54 -10.12
CA PRO A 85 -3.36 2.27 -11.37
C PRO A 85 -3.14 1.31 -12.55
N ARG A 86 -3.59 1.73 -13.73
CA ARG A 86 -3.45 0.98 -14.98
C ARG A 86 -2.00 0.58 -15.27
N GLY A 87 -1.80 -0.65 -15.73
CA GLY A 87 -0.51 -1.23 -16.13
C GLY A 87 0.08 -2.21 -15.13
N LEU A 88 -0.50 -2.39 -13.94
CA LEU A 88 -0.01 -3.38 -12.98
C LEU A 88 -0.25 -4.81 -13.46
N GLU A 89 -1.43 -5.09 -13.99
CA GLU A 89 -1.79 -6.40 -14.49
C GLU A 89 -0.87 -6.83 -15.65
N GLU A 90 -0.60 -5.93 -16.59
CA GLU A 90 0.31 -6.18 -17.70
C GLU A 90 1.70 -6.61 -17.24
N LEU A 91 2.20 -6.01 -16.16
CA LEU A 91 3.50 -6.33 -15.57
C LEU A 91 3.48 -7.63 -14.75
N PHE A 92 2.45 -7.84 -13.96
CA PHE A 92 2.45 -8.93 -12.97
C PHE A 92 1.82 -10.23 -13.46
N ALA A 93 0.85 -10.20 -14.38
CA ALA A 93 0.19 -11.40 -14.87
C ALA A 93 1.17 -12.41 -15.49
N PRO A 94 2.14 -12.03 -16.34
CA PRO A 94 3.13 -12.97 -16.86
C PRO A 94 4.02 -13.56 -15.77
N MET A 95 4.41 -12.76 -14.76
CA MET A 95 5.22 -13.24 -13.64
C MET A 95 4.44 -14.23 -12.79
N LEU A 96 3.17 -13.95 -12.50
CA LEU A 96 2.30 -14.88 -11.76
C LEU A 96 2.08 -16.18 -12.54
N ALA A 97 1.85 -16.12 -13.83
CA ALA A 97 1.72 -17.30 -14.70
C ALA A 97 2.99 -18.15 -14.72
N PHE A 98 4.15 -17.53 -14.59
CA PHE A 98 5.44 -18.25 -14.58
C PHE A 98 5.79 -18.82 -13.20
N PHE A 99 5.75 -17.99 -12.15
CA PHE A 99 6.23 -18.33 -10.81
C PHE A 99 5.18 -18.93 -9.89
N CYS A 100 3.89 -18.69 -10.16
CA CYS A 100 2.78 -19.02 -9.26
C CYS A 100 1.77 -19.98 -9.92
N LYS A 101 2.24 -20.96 -10.69
CA LYS A 101 1.40 -21.90 -11.45
C LYS A 101 0.42 -22.73 -10.60
N THR A 102 0.74 -22.93 -9.33
CA THR A 102 0.00 -23.85 -8.42
C THR A 102 -0.83 -23.10 -7.38
N LEU A 103 -1.24 -21.86 -7.67
CA LEU A 103 -2.10 -21.12 -6.74
C LEU A 103 -3.45 -21.83 -6.57
N THR A 104 -3.88 -21.95 -5.34
CA THR A 104 -5.18 -22.52 -4.94
C THR A 104 -6.31 -21.50 -4.91
N TYR A 105 -6.05 -20.26 -5.32
CA TYR A 105 -6.98 -19.13 -5.32
C TYR A 105 -6.74 -18.25 -6.55
N LYS A 106 -7.70 -17.39 -6.87
CA LYS A 106 -7.59 -16.45 -7.98
C LYS A 106 -7.08 -15.09 -7.52
N VAL A 107 -6.33 -14.42 -8.40
CA VAL A 107 -5.90 -13.04 -8.23
C VAL A 107 -6.62 -12.19 -9.28
N PHE A 108 -7.37 -11.19 -8.81
CA PHE A 108 -8.09 -10.26 -9.67
C PHE A 108 -7.42 -8.89 -9.62
N PHE A 109 -7.14 -8.33 -10.78
CA PHE A 109 -6.67 -6.96 -10.91
C PHE A 109 -7.84 -6.04 -11.24
N HIS A 110 -8.00 -4.98 -10.44
CA HIS A 110 -8.98 -3.93 -10.62
C HIS A 110 -8.22 -2.64 -10.91
N GLU A 111 -8.01 -2.38 -12.19
CA GLU A 111 -7.25 -1.21 -12.61
C GLU A 111 -8.15 0.03 -12.70
N PHE A 112 -7.63 1.17 -12.28
CA PHE A 112 -8.34 2.44 -12.31
C PHE A 112 -7.51 3.54 -12.98
N GLU A 113 -8.23 4.47 -13.61
CA GLU A 113 -7.63 5.67 -14.19
C GLU A 113 -7.17 6.64 -13.10
N THR A 114 -6.03 7.32 -13.34
CA THR A 114 -5.41 8.17 -12.31
C THR A 114 -5.85 9.62 -12.34
N LYS A 115 -6.59 10.06 -13.38
CA LYS A 115 -6.82 11.47 -13.65
C LYS A 115 -7.85 12.14 -12.73
N GLU A 116 -8.86 11.41 -12.25
CA GLU A 116 -9.95 11.96 -11.46
C GLU A 116 -10.16 11.22 -10.13
N PRO A 117 -10.74 11.89 -9.12
CA PRO A 117 -11.20 11.21 -7.92
C PRO A 117 -12.28 10.20 -8.28
N MET A 118 -12.17 8.98 -7.82
CA MET A 118 -13.17 7.95 -8.05
C MET A 118 -13.28 7.02 -6.84
N LEU A 119 -14.42 6.36 -6.73
CA LEU A 119 -14.62 5.29 -5.77
C LEU A 119 -13.96 4.01 -6.28
N ILE A 120 -12.95 3.51 -5.55
CA ILE A 120 -12.20 2.31 -5.95
C ILE A 120 -12.86 1.06 -5.38
N TYR A 121 -13.34 1.14 -4.15
CA TYR A 121 -13.93 0.03 -3.44
C TYR A 121 -14.99 0.52 -2.46
N ASP A 122 -16.12 -0.15 -2.44
CA ASP A 122 -17.20 0.10 -1.49
C ASP A 122 -17.82 -1.20 -1.02
N ASP A 123 -17.93 -1.36 0.28
CA ASP A 123 -18.75 -2.39 0.91
C ASP A 123 -19.50 -1.79 2.11
N ARG A 124 -20.41 -2.57 2.72
CA ARG A 124 -21.21 -2.09 3.87
C ARG A 124 -20.39 -1.57 5.05
N SER A 125 -19.10 -1.82 5.09
CA SER A 125 -18.22 -1.48 6.21
C SER A 125 -17.13 -0.49 5.87
N VAL A 126 -16.73 -0.38 4.60
CA VAL A 126 -15.57 0.42 4.15
C VAL A 126 -15.80 0.97 2.77
N THR A 127 -15.58 2.25 2.65
CA THR A 127 -15.52 2.98 1.38
C THR A 127 -14.08 3.45 1.16
N VAL A 128 -13.48 3.08 0.03
CA VAL A 128 -12.12 3.50 -0.35
C VAL A 128 -12.20 4.42 -1.56
N PRO A 129 -12.21 5.75 -1.34
CA PRO A 129 -12.10 6.71 -2.43
C PRO A 129 -10.65 6.85 -2.84
N LYS A 130 -10.40 6.99 -4.13
CA LYS A 130 -9.14 7.52 -4.62
C LYS A 130 -9.18 9.03 -4.52
N ILE A 131 -8.37 9.59 -3.66
CA ILE A 131 -8.13 11.02 -3.59
C ILE A 131 -6.97 11.34 -4.54
N ARG A 132 -7.12 12.37 -5.37
CA ARG A 132 -6.04 12.87 -6.21
C ARG A 132 -4.82 13.15 -5.32
N PRO A 133 -3.63 12.58 -5.59
CA PRO A 133 -2.43 13.06 -4.90
C PRO A 133 -2.32 14.55 -5.19
N CYS A 134 -2.28 15.36 -4.14
CA CYS A 134 -2.09 16.81 -4.29
C CYS A 134 -0.69 17.03 -4.87
N LEU A 135 -0.58 17.18 -6.18
CA LEU A 135 0.63 17.59 -6.89
C LEU A 135 0.97 19.05 -6.58
N ARG A 136 1.07 19.39 -5.31
CA ARG A 136 1.66 20.63 -4.82
C ARG A 136 2.88 20.32 -3.96
N SER A 137 3.89 19.70 -4.56
CA SER A 137 5.26 19.88 -4.06
C SER A 137 6.14 20.56 -5.12
N ARG A 138 5.68 21.68 -5.64
CA ARG A 138 6.66 22.69 -6.07
C ARG A 138 7.17 23.34 -4.80
N ARG A 139 8.47 23.12 -4.50
CA ARG A 139 9.29 23.70 -3.44
C ARG A 139 9.37 22.90 -2.14
N PHE A 140 10.09 21.79 -2.17
CA PHE A 140 10.96 21.42 -1.06
C PHE A 140 12.34 21.02 -1.62
N SER A 141 12.99 21.97 -2.28
CA SER A 141 14.43 21.95 -2.52
C SER A 141 15.09 22.85 -1.48
N ARG A 142 15.09 22.41 -0.23
CA ARG A 142 16.13 22.83 0.71
C ARG A 142 16.96 21.60 0.99
N PRO A 143 18.25 21.60 0.65
CA PRO A 143 19.15 20.53 1.06
C PRO A 143 19.14 20.49 2.58
N CYS A 144 18.95 19.30 3.14
CA CYS A 144 19.12 19.04 4.56
C CYS A 144 20.59 19.42 4.91
N GLN A 145 20.77 20.41 5.76
CA GLN A 145 22.09 20.75 6.25
C GLN A 145 22.66 19.56 7.02
N LYS A 146 23.96 19.34 6.87
CA LYS A 146 24.70 18.17 7.36
C LYS A 146 24.82 18.07 8.91
N ASP A 147 24.07 18.85 9.66
CA ASP A 147 24.18 18.96 11.12
C ASP A 147 23.13 18.16 11.93
N GLY A 148 22.30 17.35 11.26
CA GLY A 148 21.43 16.37 11.95
C GLY A 148 20.27 16.94 12.78
N SER A 149 20.03 18.27 12.77
CA SER A 149 18.94 18.87 13.54
C SER A 149 17.69 19.11 12.69
N CYS A 150 16.82 18.12 12.58
CA CYS A 150 15.48 18.27 12.02
C CYS A 150 14.49 18.64 13.14
N ARG A 151 14.33 19.90 13.46
CA ARG A 151 13.25 20.37 14.36
C ARG A 151 11.96 20.49 13.56
N ARG A 152 10.99 19.65 13.87
CA ARG A 152 9.62 19.81 13.41
C ARG A 152 8.97 21.01 14.10
N HIS A 153 8.78 22.09 13.38
CA HIS A 153 7.92 23.18 13.85
C HIS A 153 6.46 22.79 13.56
N ILE A 154 5.79 22.29 14.58
CA ILE A 154 4.32 22.22 14.61
C ILE A 154 3.89 23.62 15.05
N ARG A 155 3.25 24.38 14.16
CA ARG A 155 2.54 25.60 14.55
C ARG A 155 1.20 25.20 15.16
N PRO A 156 0.85 25.69 16.35
CA PRO A 156 -0.49 25.57 16.87
C PRO A 156 -1.44 26.41 16.00
N SER A 157 -2.60 25.87 15.66
CA SER A 157 -3.67 26.63 15.05
C SER A 157 -4.25 27.60 16.07
N GLU A 158 -4.13 28.89 15.84
CA GLU A 158 -4.84 29.91 16.60
C GLU A 158 -6.36 29.81 16.30
N SER A 159 -7.11 29.34 17.28
CA SER A 159 -8.55 29.45 17.30
C SER A 159 -8.93 30.86 17.78
N SER A 160 -9.32 31.74 16.87
CA SER A 160 -9.98 32.99 17.19
C SER A 160 -11.42 32.71 17.64
N VAL A 161 -11.68 32.82 18.93
CA VAL A 161 -13.04 32.92 19.48
C VAL A 161 -13.34 34.42 19.66
N PRO A 162 -14.41 34.96 19.06
CA PRO A 162 -14.85 36.31 19.39
C PRO A 162 -15.54 36.32 20.75
N ARG A 163 -15.12 37.24 21.61
CA ARG A 163 -15.82 37.57 22.85
C ARG A 163 -16.98 38.54 22.53
N ASN A 164 -18.13 38.18 22.96
CA ASN A 164 -19.18 39.10 23.41
C ASN A 164 -19.58 38.69 24.83
#